data_32b838c4e58e0a76a9f30e7c335765ac
#
_entry.id   32b838c4e58e0a76a9f30e7c335765ac
#
_cell.length_a   1.000
_cell.length_b   1.000
_cell.length_c   1.000
_cell.angle_alpha   90.00
_cell.angle_beta   90.00
_cell.angle_gamma   90.00
#
_symmetry.space_group_name_H-M   'P 1'
#
loop_
_entity.id
_entity.type
_entity.pdbx_description
1 polymer ?
#
loop_
_entity_poly.entity_id
_entity_poly.type
_entity_poly.pdbx_seq_one_letter_code
_entity_poly.pdbx_strand_id
1 'polypeptide(L)'
;MAESIETEYRLIKHRRRVSVIAAKARQFARDGIKYRVYHKTTNSTRPSTRQADEIIDISGLDHVITVDPRRRRAAVEPNVSIATLVTATLKHGLIPAVVPEFPGITVGGAFSGTALESSSFRYGHFEKSVASLEVILGNGNIVTASPVENSDLFSGLAGSCGTLGLCTIIEVKLVPARRFVELDYLPVHSAAEALNTMQSYTADTSLVDFVDAIMFGLNDGVIITGTMTDEKKQGMPVVRFSRAHDQWFALHVHESVSHVRDINCMLCTLSESRSVDKRGIVTDLVPIKDYLFRYDRASFWMGVYSQNPDTFNGLTRFLLNPIVKGKCLFASIHHSRQNRKMFFQDITLPGNTVAAFLDWVNNNLGIYPVWICPVRVIPDSRNRERCHNINVNVRLWGPKTIHGPDDVPGRDSPEAFERFIRDNKMIEQATRDLGGIKVVYGDNYYTEEEFWRIYDKEFYDDLRDKWGAAGLPSLWDKLGNPNPTYKEQPSRSKAIMKALLKRDYLLKK
;
A
#
# COMPACT_ATOMS: atom_id res chain seq x y z
N MET A 1 3.10 -21.54 -30.21
CA MET A 1 1.74 -21.69 -30.81
C MET A 1 0.64 -21.67 -29.76
N ALA A 2 0.62 -22.55 -28.74
CA ALA A 2 -0.43 -22.58 -27.71
C ALA A 2 -0.53 -21.25 -26.92
N GLU A 3 0.57 -20.66 -26.51
CA GLU A 3 0.59 -19.39 -25.75
C GLU A 3 0.08 -18.19 -26.59
N SER A 4 0.36 -18.20 -27.89
CA SER A 4 -0.16 -17.18 -28.82
C SER A 4 -1.69 -17.27 -28.98
N ILE A 5 -2.22 -18.49 -29.09
CA ILE A 5 -3.68 -18.74 -29.21
C ILE A 5 -4.40 -18.31 -27.92
N GLU A 6 -3.83 -18.65 -26.77
CA GLU A 6 -4.38 -18.26 -25.47
C GLU A 6 -4.38 -16.74 -25.28
N THR A 7 -3.32 -16.07 -25.68
CA THR A 7 -3.22 -14.59 -25.62
C THR A 7 -4.28 -13.96 -26.53
N GLU A 8 -4.44 -14.46 -27.75
CA GLU A 8 -5.45 -13.95 -28.67
C GLU A 8 -6.87 -14.16 -28.14
N TYR A 9 -7.17 -15.32 -27.58
CA TYR A 9 -8.46 -15.60 -26.92
C TYR A 9 -8.74 -14.62 -25.78
N ARG A 10 -7.75 -14.36 -24.92
CA ARG A 10 -7.86 -13.39 -23.83
C ARG A 10 -8.13 -11.97 -24.32
N LEU A 11 -7.45 -11.55 -25.40
CA LEU A 11 -7.67 -10.23 -26.03
C LEU A 11 -9.08 -10.11 -26.63
N ILE A 12 -9.59 -11.13 -27.30
CA ILE A 12 -10.97 -11.13 -27.83
C ILE A 12 -11.98 -10.99 -26.69
N LYS A 13 -11.81 -11.76 -25.62
CA LYS A 13 -12.67 -11.71 -24.44
C LYS A 13 -12.60 -10.34 -23.75
N HIS A 14 -11.41 -9.79 -23.64
CA HIS A 14 -11.16 -8.44 -23.11
C HIS A 14 -11.93 -7.39 -23.94
N ARG A 15 -11.69 -7.32 -25.24
CA ARG A 15 -12.35 -6.34 -26.13
C ARG A 15 -13.88 -6.40 -26.04
N ARG A 16 -14.44 -7.60 -25.96
CA ARG A 16 -15.90 -7.80 -25.79
C ARG A 16 -16.38 -7.19 -24.46
N ARG A 17 -15.69 -7.41 -23.36
CA ARG A 17 -16.04 -6.84 -22.05
C ARG A 17 -15.91 -5.32 -22.06
N VAL A 18 -14.81 -4.81 -22.57
CA VAL A 18 -14.54 -3.37 -22.66
C VAL A 18 -15.61 -2.66 -23.48
N SER A 19 -16.06 -3.25 -24.60
CA SER A 19 -17.12 -2.64 -25.42
C SER A 19 -18.46 -2.55 -24.66
N VAL A 20 -18.80 -3.53 -23.85
CA VAL A 20 -20.02 -3.52 -22.99
C VAL A 20 -19.90 -2.45 -21.90
N ILE A 21 -18.74 -2.36 -21.25
CA ILE A 21 -18.46 -1.35 -20.20
C ILE A 21 -18.53 0.05 -20.81
N ALA A 22 -17.90 0.26 -21.95
CA ALA A 22 -17.91 1.52 -22.67
C ALA A 22 -19.32 1.95 -23.14
N ALA A 23 -20.13 0.99 -23.59
CA ALA A 23 -21.52 1.25 -23.93
C ALA A 23 -22.34 1.71 -22.73
N LYS A 24 -22.14 1.10 -21.56
CA LYS A 24 -22.80 1.52 -20.31
C LYS A 24 -22.32 2.91 -19.86
N ALA A 25 -21.04 3.22 -19.97
CA ALA A 25 -20.51 4.55 -19.67
C ALA A 25 -21.15 5.61 -20.59
N ARG A 26 -21.26 5.34 -21.89
CA ARG A 26 -21.97 6.22 -22.84
C ARG A 26 -23.43 6.41 -22.50
N GLN A 27 -24.12 5.35 -22.06
CA GLN A 27 -25.49 5.46 -21.62
C GLN A 27 -25.61 6.38 -20.41
N PHE A 28 -24.84 6.15 -19.36
CA PHE A 28 -24.85 7.01 -18.17
C PHE A 28 -24.51 8.48 -18.49
N ALA A 29 -23.54 8.71 -19.39
CA ALA A 29 -23.22 10.06 -19.84
C ALA A 29 -24.38 10.76 -20.56
N ARG A 30 -25.14 10.04 -21.41
CA ARG A 30 -26.33 10.58 -22.11
C ARG A 30 -27.48 10.87 -21.13
N ASP A 31 -27.65 9.98 -20.16
CA ASP A 31 -28.73 10.07 -19.17
C ASP A 31 -28.41 11.04 -18.02
N GLY A 32 -27.22 11.66 -18.04
CA GLY A 32 -26.75 12.57 -16.97
C GLY A 32 -26.52 11.90 -15.61
N ILE A 33 -26.37 10.57 -15.60
CA ILE A 33 -26.18 9.79 -14.38
C ILE A 33 -24.72 9.79 -13.99
N LYS A 34 -24.41 10.31 -12.80
CA LYS A 34 -23.08 10.15 -12.18
C LYS A 34 -22.93 8.72 -11.69
N TYR A 35 -21.81 8.08 -12.02
CA TYR A 35 -21.57 6.69 -11.67
C TYR A 35 -20.22 6.47 -10.99
N ARG A 36 -20.11 5.38 -10.25
CA ARG A 36 -18.85 4.95 -9.60
C ARG A 36 -18.38 3.61 -10.17
N VAL A 37 -17.05 3.44 -10.17
CA VAL A 37 -16.45 2.17 -10.58
C VAL A 37 -16.60 1.15 -9.45
N TYR A 38 -17.08 -0.04 -9.78
CA TYR A 38 -17.17 -1.18 -8.88
C TYR A 38 -16.17 -2.27 -9.29
N HIS A 39 -15.37 -2.73 -8.34
CA HIS A 39 -14.30 -3.71 -8.55
C HIS A 39 -14.20 -4.77 -7.44
N LYS A 40 -15.29 -5.01 -6.70
CA LYS A 40 -15.48 -6.02 -5.63
C LYS A 40 -14.63 -5.84 -4.35
N THR A 41 -13.44 -5.31 -4.43
CA THR A 41 -12.51 -5.25 -3.28
C THR A 41 -11.94 -3.84 -3.13
N THR A 42 -11.47 -3.50 -1.92
CA THR A 42 -10.68 -2.31 -1.69
C THR A 42 -9.71 -2.55 -0.54
N ASN A 43 -8.52 -1.98 -0.65
CA ASN A 43 -7.54 -1.88 0.43
C ASN A 43 -7.51 -0.46 1.03
N SER A 44 -8.45 0.40 0.63
CA SER A 44 -8.67 1.69 1.31
C SER A 44 -9.38 1.44 2.63
N THR A 45 -9.02 2.15 3.68
CA THR A 45 -9.71 2.12 4.97
C THR A 45 -10.93 3.03 5.02
N ARG A 46 -11.04 3.96 4.05
CA ARG A 46 -12.18 4.89 3.94
C ARG A 46 -13.48 4.15 3.64
N PRO A 47 -14.61 4.56 4.25
CA PRO A 47 -15.93 4.10 3.84
C PRO A 47 -16.17 4.36 2.35
N SER A 48 -16.54 3.33 1.60
CA SER A 48 -16.71 3.43 0.14
C SER A 48 -17.90 2.59 -0.32
N THR A 49 -19.11 3.01 0.07
CA THR A 49 -20.35 2.34 -0.39
C THR A 49 -20.87 2.98 -1.67
N ARG A 50 -21.49 2.16 -2.55
CA ARG A 50 -22.02 2.54 -3.85
C ARG A 50 -23.46 2.06 -3.99
N GLN A 51 -24.31 2.82 -4.70
CA GLN A 51 -25.63 2.37 -5.11
C GLN A 51 -25.49 1.40 -6.28
N ALA A 52 -26.30 0.34 -6.29
CA ALA A 52 -26.17 -0.73 -7.30
C ALA A 52 -26.54 -0.28 -8.72
N ASP A 53 -27.42 0.70 -8.84
CA ASP A 53 -27.89 1.31 -10.09
C ASP A 53 -26.93 2.38 -10.67
N GLU A 54 -26.04 2.92 -9.83
CA GLU A 54 -25.08 3.97 -10.18
C GLU A 54 -23.65 3.43 -10.29
N ILE A 55 -23.47 2.19 -10.73
CA ILE A 55 -22.13 1.60 -10.88
C ILE A 55 -21.85 1.11 -12.29
N ILE A 56 -20.57 1.18 -12.64
CA ILE A 56 -19.98 0.39 -13.73
C ILE A 56 -19.11 -0.70 -13.12
N ASP A 57 -19.52 -1.94 -13.34
CA ASP A 57 -18.81 -3.13 -12.83
C ASP A 57 -17.69 -3.52 -13.79
N ILE A 58 -16.44 -3.37 -13.30
CA ILE A 58 -15.22 -3.83 -13.97
C ILE A 58 -14.62 -5.07 -13.32
N SER A 59 -15.30 -5.68 -12.36
CA SER A 59 -14.76 -6.80 -11.57
C SER A 59 -14.39 -8.03 -12.41
N GLY A 60 -14.94 -8.15 -13.60
CA GLY A 60 -14.59 -9.19 -14.55
C GLY A 60 -13.33 -8.91 -15.38
N LEU A 61 -12.73 -7.72 -15.28
CA LEU A 61 -11.43 -7.40 -15.91
C LEU A 61 -10.30 -7.85 -14.97
N ASP A 62 -10.04 -9.15 -14.88
CA ASP A 62 -9.17 -9.78 -13.88
C ASP A 62 -8.13 -10.77 -14.45
N HIS A 63 -7.80 -10.64 -15.74
CA HIS A 63 -6.86 -11.52 -16.44
C HIS A 63 -5.52 -10.86 -16.70
N VAL A 64 -4.43 -11.63 -16.53
CA VAL A 64 -3.13 -11.33 -17.14
C VAL A 64 -3.26 -11.65 -18.62
N ILE A 65 -3.22 -10.65 -19.47
CA ILE A 65 -3.39 -10.79 -20.92
C ILE A 65 -2.14 -11.43 -21.52
N THR A 66 -0.97 -10.84 -21.27
CA THR A 66 0.31 -11.38 -21.74
C THR A 66 1.46 -10.96 -20.83
N VAL A 67 2.50 -11.78 -20.81
CA VAL A 67 3.82 -11.44 -20.26
C VAL A 67 4.82 -11.55 -21.40
N ASP A 68 5.51 -10.47 -21.73
CA ASP A 68 6.58 -10.42 -22.72
C ASP A 68 7.94 -10.35 -22.01
N PRO A 69 8.66 -11.47 -21.90
CA PRO A 69 9.96 -11.51 -21.24
C PRO A 69 11.05 -10.74 -22.00
N ARG A 70 10.95 -10.62 -23.32
CA ARG A 70 11.95 -9.91 -24.14
C ARG A 70 11.85 -8.40 -23.92
N ARG A 71 10.63 -7.86 -23.92
CA ARG A 71 10.37 -6.45 -23.64
C ARG A 71 10.33 -6.14 -22.14
N ARG A 72 10.32 -7.17 -21.29
CA ARG A 72 10.10 -7.06 -19.83
C ARG A 72 8.85 -6.24 -19.50
N ARG A 73 7.71 -6.69 -20.06
CA ARG A 73 6.41 -6.06 -19.91
C ARG A 73 5.34 -7.10 -19.63
N ALA A 74 4.34 -6.70 -18.87
CA ALA A 74 3.11 -7.47 -18.71
C ALA A 74 1.91 -6.57 -19.00
N ALA A 75 1.04 -6.98 -19.91
CA ALA A 75 -0.26 -6.34 -20.14
C ALA A 75 -1.31 -7.06 -19.29
N VAL A 76 -1.99 -6.33 -18.40
CA VAL A 76 -2.91 -6.89 -17.44
C VAL A 76 -4.18 -6.06 -17.30
N GLU A 77 -5.29 -6.71 -16.99
CA GLU A 77 -6.54 -6.06 -16.62
C GLU A 77 -6.47 -5.49 -15.19
N PRO A 78 -7.22 -4.41 -14.88
CA PRO A 78 -7.04 -3.65 -13.63
C PRO A 78 -7.35 -4.42 -12.35
N ASN A 79 -8.21 -5.44 -12.39
CA ASN A 79 -8.55 -6.25 -11.22
C ASN A 79 -7.64 -7.47 -11.01
N VAL A 80 -6.62 -7.65 -11.82
CA VAL A 80 -5.57 -8.62 -11.52
C VAL A 80 -4.94 -8.27 -10.18
N SER A 81 -4.91 -9.22 -9.24
CA SER A 81 -4.22 -9.00 -7.97
C SER A 81 -2.71 -8.99 -8.17
N ILE A 82 -2.00 -8.23 -7.33
CA ILE A 82 -0.53 -8.22 -7.34
C ILE A 82 0.04 -9.63 -7.19
N ALA A 83 -0.56 -10.48 -6.34
CA ALA A 83 -0.13 -11.87 -6.21
C ALA A 83 -0.29 -12.68 -7.51
N THR A 84 -1.37 -12.44 -8.26
CA THR A 84 -1.59 -13.08 -9.56
C THR A 84 -0.56 -12.61 -10.58
N LEU A 85 -0.31 -11.30 -10.65
CA LEU A 85 0.71 -10.74 -11.52
C LEU A 85 2.10 -11.29 -11.20
N VAL A 86 2.53 -11.25 -9.93
CA VAL A 86 3.83 -11.81 -9.48
C VAL A 86 3.93 -13.29 -9.83
N THR A 87 2.86 -14.08 -9.62
CA THR A 87 2.86 -15.50 -9.93
C THR A 87 3.01 -15.76 -11.45
N ALA A 88 2.39 -14.92 -12.28
CA ALA A 88 2.49 -15.02 -13.73
C ALA A 88 3.90 -14.64 -14.24
N THR A 89 4.46 -13.55 -13.73
CA THR A 89 5.76 -13.01 -14.18
C THR A 89 6.95 -13.83 -13.68
N LEU A 90 6.86 -14.40 -12.46
CA LEU A 90 7.90 -15.28 -11.92
C LEU A 90 8.13 -16.55 -12.75
N LYS A 91 7.15 -17.01 -13.52
CA LYS A 91 7.34 -18.11 -14.49
C LYS A 91 8.38 -17.79 -15.57
N HIS A 92 8.63 -16.51 -15.77
CA HIS A 92 9.60 -15.98 -16.73
C HIS A 92 10.84 -15.39 -16.05
N GLY A 93 11.03 -15.63 -14.74
CA GLY A 93 12.14 -15.05 -13.98
C GLY A 93 12.05 -13.53 -13.80
N LEU A 94 10.84 -12.98 -13.81
CA LEU A 94 10.58 -11.54 -13.73
C LEU A 94 9.58 -11.22 -12.61
N ILE A 95 9.66 -9.98 -12.08
CA ILE A 95 8.67 -9.38 -11.18
C ILE A 95 8.35 -7.94 -11.62
N PRO A 96 7.21 -7.35 -11.22
CA PRO A 96 6.99 -5.91 -11.34
C PRO A 96 8.10 -5.14 -10.62
N ALA A 97 8.49 -3.97 -11.14
CA ALA A 97 9.56 -3.16 -10.55
C ALA A 97 9.19 -2.66 -9.13
N VAL A 98 7.91 -2.43 -8.88
CA VAL A 98 7.34 -2.11 -7.56
C VAL A 98 6.25 -3.14 -7.26
N VAL A 99 6.34 -3.85 -6.13
CA VAL A 99 5.39 -4.89 -5.73
C VAL A 99 4.78 -4.51 -4.38
N PRO A 100 3.60 -3.87 -4.36
CA PRO A 100 2.91 -3.56 -3.10
C PRO A 100 2.76 -4.79 -2.20
N GLU A 101 2.98 -4.63 -0.92
CA GLU A 101 3.16 -5.70 0.07
C GLU A 101 1.92 -6.54 0.37
N PHE A 102 0.73 -6.08 -0.05
CA PHE A 102 -0.51 -6.85 0.11
C PHE A 102 -0.87 -7.58 -1.18
N PRO A 103 -0.91 -8.92 -1.15
CA PRO A 103 -1.17 -9.74 -2.34
C PRO A 103 -2.55 -9.48 -2.97
N GLY A 104 -3.50 -8.97 -2.19
CA GLY A 104 -4.87 -8.67 -2.62
C GLY A 104 -5.06 -7.30 -3.25
N ILE A 105 -4.08 -6.40 -3.21
CA ILE A 105 -4.13 -5.14 -3.96
C ILE A 105 -4.24 -5.47 -5.45
N THR A 106 -5.11 -4.76 -6.17
CA THR A 106 -5.23 -4.91 -7.63
C THR A 106 -4.26 -3.98 -8.35
N VAL A 107 -3.84 -4.36 -9.55
CA VAL A 107 -2.93 -3.55 -10.38
C VAL A 107 -3.52 -2.16 -10.64
N GLY A 108 -4.83 -2.07 -10.93
CA GLY A 108 -5.53 -0.80 -11.07
C GLY A 108 -5.56 0.02 -9.77
N GLY A 109 -5.70 -0.66 -8.62
CA GLY A 109 -5.64 -0.04 -7.29
C GLY A 109 -4.24 0.49 -6.96
N ALA A 110 -3.19 -0.28 -7.27
CA ALA A 110 -1.80 0.12 -7.08
C ALA A 110 -1.44 1.34 -7.95
N PHE A 111 -1.89 1.37 -9.21
CA PHE A 111 -1.70 2.49 -10.12
C PHE A 111 -2.47 3.75 -9.67
N SER A 112 -3.78 3.61 -9.46
CA SER A 112 -4.64 4.75 -9.12
C SER A 112 -4.42 5.31 -7.72
N GLY A 113 -3.86 4.51 -6.82
CA GLY A 113 -3.53 4.89 -5.44
C GLY A 113 -2.06 5.21 -5.22
N THR A 114 -1.23 5.21 -6.28
CA THR A 114 0.21 5.49 -6.21
C THR A 114 0.93 4.66 -5.16
N ALA A 115 0.73 3.34 -5.20
CA ALA A 115 1.33 2.43 -4.22
C ALA A 115 2.86 2.50 -4.24
N LEU A 116 3.47 2.23 -3.09
CA LEU A 116 4.91 2.23 -2.90
C LEU A 116 5.33 1.04 -2.01
N GLU A 117 6.60 0.67 -2.07
CA GLU A 117 7.21 -0.35 -1.20
C GLU A 117 8.75 -0.23 -1.19
N SER A 118 9.44 -1.18 -0.57
CA SER A 118 10.89 -1.12 -0.30
C SER A 118 11.79 -1.00 -1.54
N SER A 119 11.33 -1.24 -2.77
CA SER A 119 12.05 -0.95 -4.01
C SER A 119 11.81 0.48 -4.55
N SER A 120 10.91 1.23 -3.92
CA SER A 120 10.51 2.56 -4.40
C SER A 120 11.61 3.61 -4.34
N PHE A 121 12.65 3.41 -3.56
CA PHE A 121 13.85 4.27 -3.59
C PHE A 121 14.57 4.22 -4.94
N ARG A 122 14.40 3.11 -5.69
CA ARG A 122 14.98 2.90 -7.02
C ARG A 122 14.00 3.26 -8.14
N TYR A 123 12.75 2.84 -8.01
CA TYR A 123 11.75 2.88 -9.09
C TYR A 123 10.66 3.93 -8.91
N GLY A 124 10.61 4.66 -7.78
CA GLY A 124 9.52 5.56 -7.44
C GLY A 124 8.24 4.79 -7.04
N HIS A 125 7.11 5.44 -7.15
CA HIS A 125 5.82 4.81 -6.92
C HIS A 125 5.43 3.86 -8.07
N PHE A 126 4.42 3.02 -7.85
CA PHE A 126 3.97 1.99 -8.80
C PHE A 126 3.64 2.56 -10.19
N GLU A 127 3.04 3.75 -10.29
CA GLU A 127 2.68 4.37 -11.57
C GLU A 127 3.91 4.68 -12.44
N LYS A 128 5.09 4.88 -11.86
CA LYS A 128 6.35 5.06 -12.62
C LYS A 128 6.80 3.75 -13.28
N SER A 129 6.30 2.62 -12.78
CA SER A 129 6.50 1.29 -13.39
C SER A 129 5.49 0.97 -14.49
N VAL A 130 4.52 1.84 -14.77
CA VAL A 130 3.55 1.65 -15.86
C VAL A 130 4.10 2.28 -17.15
N ALA A 131 3.89 1.60 -18.26
CA ALA A 131 4.35 2.01 -19.58
C ALA A 131 3.24 2.63 -20.42
N SER A 132 2.04 2.04 -20.37
CA SER A 132 0.87 2.51 -21.09
C SER A 132 -0.42 2.02 -20.44
N LEU A 133 -1.52 2.65 -20.80
CA LEU A 133 -2.86 2.35 -20.32
C LEU A 133 -3.84 2.30 -21.49
N GLU A 134 -4.81 1.41 -21.45
CA GLU A 134 -6.07 1.56 -22.16
C GLU A 134 -7.12 2.07 -21.17
N VAL A 135 -7.89 3.08 -21.55
CA VAL A 135 -8.79 3.81 -20.65
C VAL A 135 -10.14 4.04 -21.31
N ILE A 136 -11.22 3.72 -20.61
CA ILE A 136 -12.57 4.18 -20.95
C ILE A 136 -12.77 5.52 -20.24
N LEU A 137 -13.02 6.57 -21.01
CA LEU A 137 -13.35 7.91 -20.53
C LEU A 137 -14.77 7.99 -19.96
N GLY A 138 -15.08 9.06 -19.22
CA GLY A 138 -16.43 9.25 -18.65
C GLY A 138 -17.55 9.26 -19.68
N ASN A 139 -17.28 9.66 -20.92
CA ASN A 139 -18.21 9.65 -22.06
C ASN A 139 -18.25 8.30 -22.82
N GLY A 140 -17.51 7.28 -22.36
CA GLY A 140 -17.43 5.96 -22.95
C GLY A 140 -16.52 5.80 -24.16
N ASN A 141 -15.72 6.81 -24.51
CA ASN A 141 -14.66 6.67 -25.52
C ASN A 141 -13.51 5.85 -24.94
N ILE A 142 -12.86 5.07 -25.80
CA ILE A 142 -11.69 4.27 -25.43
C ILE A 142 -10.46 4.93 -26.02
N VAL A 143 -9.45 5.20 -25.18
CA VAL A 143 -8.20 5.86 -25.58
C VAL A 143 -7.01 5.14 -25.00
N THR A 144 -5.85 5.26 -25.64
CA THR A 144 -4.56 4.87 -25.08
C THR A 144 -3.91 6.08 -24.42
N ALA A 145 -3.25 5.87 -23.28
CA ALA A 145 -2.45 6.90 -22.62
C ALA A 145 -1.08 6.34 -22.23
N SER A 146 -0.04 7.14 -22.47
CA SER A 146 1.36 6.80 -22.17
C SER A 146 2.17 8.09 -21.95
N PRO A 147 3.45 8.02 -21.55
CA PRO A 147 4.30 9.20 -21.46
C PRO A 147 4.47 9.99 -22.77
N VAL A 148 4.18 9.37 -23.92
CA VAL A 148 4.35 9.99 -25.26
C VAL A 148 3.03 10.15 -26.03
N GLU A 149 1.95 9.54 -25.59
CA GLU A 149 0.62 9.62 -26.18
C GLU A 149 -0.41 9.95 -25.10
N ASN A 150 -1.19 11.04 -25.26
CA ASN A 150 -2.12 11.53 -24.24
C ASN A 150 -1.44 11.65 -22.85
N SER A 151 -0.26 12.25 -22.85
CA SER A 151 0.65 12.26 -21.69
C SER A 151 0.09 12.99 -20.46
N ASP A 152 -0.75 14.00 -20.68
CA ASP A 152 -1.48 14.71 -19.63
C ASP A 152 -2.52 13.78 -18.95
N LEU A 153 -3.29 13.02 -19.73
CA LEU A 153 -4.19 12.01 -19.20
C LEU A 153 -3.42 10.93 -18.43
N PHE A 154 -2.32 10.42 -19.03
CA PHE A 154 -1.48 9.41 -18.37
C PHE A 154 -0.99 9.87 -17.00
N SER A 155 -0.46 11.10 -16.92
CA SER A 155 0.01 11.69 -15.68
C SER A 155 -1.12 11.97 -14.69
N GLY A 156 -2.29 12.40 -15.17
CA GLY A 156 -3.44 12.74 -14.34
C GLY A 156 -4.16 11.51 -13.79
N LEU A 157 -4.16 10.38 -14.50
CA LEU A 157 -4.78 9.13 -14.03
C LEU A 157 -4.10 8.55 -12.80
N ALA A 158 -2.78 8.70 -12.68
CA ALA A 158 -2.03 8.35 -11.47
C ALA A 158 -2.49 9.21 -10.29
N GLY A 159 -2.86 8.60 -9.17
CA GLY A 159 -3.38 9.32 -8.01
C GLY A 159 -4.82 9.82 -8.13
N SER A 160 -5.45 9.74 -9.31
CA SER A 160 -6.82 10.21 -9.52
C SER A 160 -7.89 9.33 -8.86
N CYS A 161 -7.51 8.20 -8.31
CA CYS A 161 -8.45 7.25 -7.71
C CYS A 161 -9.61 6.83 -8.64
N GLY A 162 -9.40 6.86 -9.97
CA GLY A 162 -10.41 6.50 -10.97
C GLY A 162 -11.50 7.57 -11.16
N THR A 163 -11.17 8.85 -11.01
CA THR A 163 -12.08 9.98 -11.21
C THR A 163 -11.91 10.66 -12.57
N LEU A 164 -10.90 10.24 -13.36
CA LEU A 164 -10.64 10.73 -14.73
C LEU A 164 -10.96 9.69 -15.81
N GLY A 165 -11.10 8.42 -15.46
CA GLY A 165 -11.39 7.35 -16.39
C GLY A 165 -11.25 5.97 -15.73
N LEU A 166 -11.62 4.94 -16.49
CA LEU A 166 -11.56 3.54 -16.08
C LEU A 166 -10.43 2.86 -16.87
N CYS A 167 -9.33 2.53 -16.21
CA CYS A 167 -8.29 1.73 -16.84
C CYS A 167 -8.84 0.33 -17.15
N THR A 168 -8.55 -0.20 -18.33
CA THR A 168 -8.98 -1.54 -18.79
C THR A 168 -7.80 -2.43 -19.11
N ILE A 169 -6.67 -1.89 -19.59
CA ILE A 169 -5.36 -2.54 -19.63
C ILE A 169 -4.33 -1.63 -18.99
N ILE A 170 -3.39 -2.24 -18.26
CA ILE A 170 -2.24 -1.59 -17.68
C ILE A 170 -1.00 -2.38 -18.12
N GLU A 171 -0.10 -1.74 -18.86
CA GLU A 171 1.18 -2.33 -19.24
C GLU A 171 2.23 -2.04 -18.18
N VAL A 172 2.62 -3.06 -17.40
CA VAL A 172 3.55 -2.96 -16.27
C VAL A 172 4.97 -3.33 -16.70
N LYS A 173 5.97 -2.52 -16.32
CA LYS A 173 7.40 -2.79 -16.48
C LYS A 173 7.84 -3.87 -15.50
N LEU A 174 8.67 -4.80 -15.95
CA LEU A 174 9.20 -5.90 -15.19
C LEU A 174 10.72 -5.81 -15.04
N VAL A 175 11.22 -6.35 -13.95
CA VAL A 175 12.66 -6.47 -13.66
C VAL A 175 13.03 -7.93 -13.44
N PRO A 176 14.30 -8.33 -13.67
CA PRO A 176 14.76 -9.66 -13.35
C PRO A 176 14.54 -10.01 -11.88
N ALA A 177 14.06 -11.22 -11.62
CA ALA A 177 13.92 -11.76 -10.28
C ALA A 177 14.94 -12.86 -10.03
N ARG A 178 15.33 -13.06 -8.76
CA ARG A 178 16.08 -14.19 -8.27
C ARG A 178 15.24 -15.05 -7.35
N ARG A 179 15.73 -16.23 -6.98
CA ARG A 179 14.96 -17.19 -6.15
C ARG A 179 14.75 -16.73 -4.71
N PHE A 180 15.72 -15.98 -4.19
CA PHE A 180 15.76 -15.53 -2.80
C PHE A 180 16.07 -14.05 -2.72
N VAL A 181 15.79 -13.49 -1.53
CA VAL A 181 16.30 -12.20 -1.06
C VAL A 181 17.13 -12.47 0.19
N GLU A 182 18.37 -12.06 0.20
CA GLU A 182 19.22 -11.99 1.37
C GLU A 182 18.86 -10.70 2.10
N LEU A 183 18.38 -10.81 3.33
CA LEU A 183 17.92 -9.70 4.16
C LEU A 183 18.91 -9.44 5.28
N ASP A 184 19.36 -8.22 5.40
CA ASP A 184 20.14 -7.75 6.52
C ASP A 184 19.29 -6.85 7.43
N TYR A 185 19.36 -7.12 8.74
CA TYR A 185 18.70 -6.35 9.79
C TYR A 185 19.74 -5.56 10.56
N LEU A 186 19.71 -4.23 10.41
CA LEU A 186 20.66 -3.31 11.00
C LEU A 186 19.98 -2.55 12.15
N PRO A 187 20.34 -2.83 13.43
CA PRO A 187 19.81 -2.08 14.56
C PRO A 187 20.17 -0.59 14.45
N VAL A 188 19.25 0.28 14.81
CA VAL A 188 19.44 1.73 14.93
C VAL A 188 18.81 2.26 16.22
N HIS A 189 19.41 3.31 16.78
CA HIS A 189 19.07 3.81 18.11
C HIS A 189 18.50 5.24 18.10
N SER A 190 18.20 5.77 16.93
CA SER A 190 17.49 7.04 16.76
C SER A 190 16.91 7.18 15.37
N ALA A 191 15.92 8.06 15.21
CA ALA A 191 15.37 8.41 13.90
C ALA A 191 16.44 9.02 12.98
N ALA A 192 17.34 9.85 13.51
CA ALA A 192 18.43 10.46 12.73
C ALA A 192 19.41 9.40 12.20
N GLU A 193 19.80 8.44 13.05
CA GLU A 193 20.66 7.32 12.63
C GLU A 193 19.98 6.47 11.55
N ALA A 194 18.68 6.17 11.72
CA ALA A 194 17.89 5.44 10.74
C ALA A 194 17.90 6.13 9.37
N LEU A 195 17.64 7.44 9.34
CA LEU A 195 17.61 8.22 8.11
C LEU A 195 18.97 8.32 7.44
N ASN A 196 20.05 8.54 8.20
CA ASN A 196 21.41 8.60 7.68
C ASN A 196 21.85 7.24 7.09
N THR A 197 21.56 6.15 7.81
CA THR A 197 21.84 4.79 7.34
C THR A 197 21.05 4.48 6.07
N MET A 198 19.76 4.79 6.05
CA MET A 198 18.91 4.62 4.87
C MET A 198 19.42 5.44 3.69
N GLN A 199 19.86 6.68 3.91
CA GLN A 199 20.42 7.55 2.87
C GLN A 199 21.68 6.93 2.25
N SER A 200 22.55 6.30 3.03
CA SER A 200 23.76 5.66 2.51
C SER A 200 23.47 4.51 1.55
N TYR A 201 22.41 3.71 1.82
CA TYR A 201 21.97 2.63 0.93
C TYR A 201 21.20 3.11 -0.30
N THR A 202 20.54 4.26 -0.22
CA THR A 202 19.73 4.80 -1.32
C THR A 202 20.51 5.73 -2.24
N ALA A 203 21.68 6.23 -1.81
CA ALA A 203 22.56 7.08 -2.62
C ALA A 203 23.10 6.33 -3.85
N ASP A 204 23.45 5.05 -3.68
CA ASP A 204 23.81 4.15 -4.78
C ASP A 204 22.78 3.03 -4.91
N THR A 205 21.92 3.15 -5.92
CA THR A 205 20.86 2.18 -6.17
C THR A 205 21.35 0.79 -6.64
N SER A 206 22.67 0.61 -6.83
CA SER A 206 23.24 -0.70 -7.18
C SER A 206 23.54 -1.57 -5.96
N LEU A 207 23.64 -0.99 -4.76
CA LEU A 207 24.06 -1.69 -3.55
C LEU A 207 23.05 -2.76 -3.10
N VAL A 208 21.76 -2.42 -3.10
CA VAL A 208 20.68 -3.31 -2.63
C VAL A 208 19.45 -3.15 -3.52
N ASP A 209 18.59 -4.15 -3.56
CA ASP A 209 17.34 -4.11 -4.33
C ASP A 209 16.18 -3.50 -3.54
N PHE A 210 16.23 -3.60 -2.21
CA PHE A 210 15.15 -3.22 -1.30
C PHE A 210 15.71 -2.50 -0.06
N VAL A 211 15.02 -1.45 0.39
CA VAL A 211 15.32 -0.72 1.64
C VAL A 211 14.01 -0.31 2.29
N ASP A 212 13.81 -0.69 3.53
CA ASP A 212 12.78 -0.13 4.42
C ASP A 212 13.27 -0.15 5.88
N ALA A 213 12.47 0.41 6.79
CA ALA A 213 12.79 0.36 8.21
C ALA A 213 11.53 0.23 9.05
N ILE A 214 11.69 -0.32 10.25
CA ILE A 214 10.66 -0.33 11.28
C ILE A 214 11.25 0.34 12.52
N MET A 215 10.60 1.41 13.00
CA MET A 215 10.87 2.00 14.31
C MET A 215 9.88 1.39 15.30
N PHE A 216 10.36 0.64 16.27
CA PHE A 216 9.58 0.05 17.37
C PHE A 216 9.38 1.04 18.53
N GLY A 217 10.19 2.07 18.58
CA GLY A 217 10.17 3.19 19.50
C GLY A 217 11.02 4.34 18.96
N LEU A 218 11.08 5.47 19.67
CA LEU A 218 11.86 6.62 19.24
C LEU A 218 13.36 6.30 19.10
N ASN A 219 13.87 5.47 20.02
CA ASN A 219 15.28 5.07 20.08
C ASN A 219 15.48 3.57 19.81
N ASP A 220 14.52 2.94 19.16
CA ASP A 220 14.51 1.51 18.88
C ASP A 220 14.00 1.26 17.47
N GLY A 221 14.90 0.93 16.56
CA GLY A 221 14.55 0.68 15.17
C GLY A 221 15.48 -0.30 14.48
N VAL A 222 15.07 -0.70 13.27
CA VAL A 222 15.80 -1.62 12.41
C VAL A 222 15.70 -1.13 10.98
N ILE A 223 16.84 -0.94 10.33
CA ILE A 223 16.90 -0.83 8.87
C ILE A 223 16.92 -2.24 8.29
N ILE A 224 16.13 -2.46 7.27
CA ILE A 224 16.03 -3.71 6.56
C ILE A 224 16.50 -3.47 5.13
N THR A 225 17.59 -4.12 4.74
CA THR A 225 18.07 -4.11 3.35
C THR A 225 17.90 -5.48 2.74
N GLY A 226 17.66 -5.52 1.43
CA GLY A 226 17.46 -6.78 0.73
C GLY A 226 18.17 -6.81 -0.61
N THR A 227 18.88 -7.91 -0.89
CA THR A 227 19.53 -8.16 -2.17
C THR A 227 19.03 -9.46 -2.78
N MET A 228 18.55 -9.40 -4.02
CA MET A 228 18.07 -10.59 -4.73
C MET A 228 19.23 -11.51 -5.11
N THR A 229 19.14 -12.80 -4.78
CA THR A 229 20.17 -13.79 -5.06
C THR A 229 19.60 -15.15 -5.48
N ASP A 230 20.35 -15.90 -6.28
CA ASP A 230 20.08 -17.33 -6.55
C ASP A 230 20.95 -18.23 -5.68
N GLU A 231 21.92 -17.67 -4.97
CA GLU A 231 22.85 -18.40 -4.12
C GLU A 231 22.22 -18.70 -2.77
N LYS A 232 22.47 -19.93 -2.31
CA LYS A 232 22.18 -20.35 -0.95
C LYS A 232 23.51 -20.60 -0.24
N LYS A 233 23.94 -19.62 0.57
CA LYS A 233 25.16 -19.76 1.36
C LYS A 233 25.04 -20.96 2.31
N GLN A 234 26.11 -21.75 2.43
CA GLN A 234 26.13 -22.92 3.33
C GLN A 234 25.91 -22.48 4.78
N GLY A 235 25.03 -23.16 5.48
CA GLY A 235 24.70 -22.84 6.87
C GLY A 235 23.68 -21.71 7.06
N MET A 236 23.30 -20.96 6.02
CA MET A 236 22.30 -19.91 6.14
C MET A 236 20.87 -20.51 6.13
N PRO A 237 20.06 -20.27 7.16
CA PRO A 237 18.69 -20.79 7.22
C PRO A 237 17.80 -20.08 6.20
N VAL A 238 16.86 -20.84 5.61
CA VAL A 238 15.81 -20.26 4.76
C VAL A 238 14.60 -19.95 5.62
N VAL A 239 14.37 -18.67 5.86
CA VAL A 239 13.24 -18.17 6.66
C VAL A 239 12.03 -17.93 5.75
N ARG A 240 10.82 -18.20 6.27
CA ARG A 240 9.56 -18.02 5.54
C ARG A 240 8.56 -17.27 6.39
N PHE A 241 7.64 -16.54 5.69
CA PHE A 241 6.61 -15.72 6.33
C PHE A 241 5.20 -16.02 5.81
N SER A 242 5.05 -16.93 4.84
CA SER A 242 3.77 -17.18 4.16
C SER A 242 2.96 -18.34 4.75
N ARG A 243 3.57 -19.25 5.53
CA ARG A 243 2.89 -20.42 6.09
C ARG A 243 2.12 -20.04 7.33
N ALA A 244 1.07 -20.80 7.65
CA ALA A 244 0.20 -20.50 8.80
C ALA A 244 0.93 -20.49 10.16
N HIS A 245 1.96 -21.33 10.32
CA HIS A 245 2.76 -21.44 11.54
C HIS A 245 3.99 -20.53 11.58
N ASP A 246 4.37 -19.93 10.44
CA ASP A 246 5.51 -19.02 10.40
C ASP A 246 5.26 -17.81 11.30
N GLN A 247 6.33 -17.23 11.84
CA GLN A 247 6.26 -15.98 12.58
C GLN A 247 5.82 -14.82 11.69
N TRP A 248 5.25 -13.77 12.25
CA TRP A 248 4.97 -12.55 11.52
C TRP A 248 6.24 -11.74 11.32
N PHE A 249 6.41 -11.16 10.16
CA PHE A 249 7.66 -10.51 9.77
C PHE A 249 8.12 -9.43 10.75
N ALA A 250 7.24 -8.50 11.15
CA ALA A 250 7.63 -7.43 12.07
C ALA A 250 8.09 -7.95 13.46
N LEU A 251 7.46 -9.02 13.97
CA LEU A 251 7.89 -9.66 15.22
C LEU A 251 9.24 -10.36 15.04
N HIS A 252 9.42 -11.07 13.91
CA HIS A 252 10.67 -11.72 13.58
C HIS A 252 11.85 -10.73 13.51
N VAL A 253 11.63 -9.58 12.84
CA VAL A 253 12.63 -8.50 12.77
C VAL A 253 12.96 -7.98 14.18
N HIS A 254 11.96 -7.68 14.99
CA HIS A 254 12.18 -7.17 16.35
C HIS A 254 12.95 -8.16 17.23
N GLU A 255 12.53 -9.43 17.25
CA GLU A 255 13.22 -10.49 18.02
C GLU A 255 14.65 -10.71 17.51
N SER A 256 14.88 -10.66 16.19
CA SER A 256 16.21 -10.87 15.61
C SER A 256 17.25 -9.89 16.13
N VAL A 257 16.88 -8.61 16.31
CA VAL A 257 17.80 -7.58 16.82
C VAL A 257 17.79 -7.45 18.33
N SER A 258 16.70 -7.81 19.03
CA SER A 258 16.64 -7.80 20.49
C SER A 258 17.65 -8.77 21.09
N HIS A 259 17.81 -9.96 20.49
CA HIS A 259 18.84 -10.92 20.93
C HIS A 259 20.28 -10.40 20.79
N VAL A 260 20.55 -9.56 19.80
CA VAL A 260 21.90 -8.96 19.61
C VAL A 260 22.20 -7.93 20.71
N ARG A 261 21.19 -7.25 21.24
CA ARG A 261 21.34 -6.29 22.34
C ARG A 261 21.66 -6.98 23.67
N ASP A 262 21.13 -8.18 23.87
CA ASP A 262 21.37 -8.99 25.08
C ASP A 262 22.73 -9.72 25.04
N ILE A 263 23.41 -9.80 23.89
CA ILE A 263 24.74 -10.45 23.73
C ILE A 263 25.86 -9.72 24.49
N ASN A 264 25.67 -8.52 24.97
CA ASN A 264 26.51 -7.98 26.04
C ASN A 264 26.35 -8.71 27.39
N CYS A 265 25.40 -9.63 27.51
CA CYS A 265 25.24 -10.57 28.59
C CYS A 265 25.95 -11.88 28.21
N MET A 266 27.01 -12.22 28.93
CA MET A 266 27.99 -13.30 28.72
C MET A 266 27.41 -14.75 28.74
N LEU A 267 26.09 -14.95 28.58
CA LEU A 267 25.37 -16.24 28.73
C LEU A 267 24.58 -16.72 27.51
N CYS A 268 24.59 -15.99 26.38
CA CYS A 268 23.82 -16.35 25.18
C CYS A 268 24.59 -17.10 24.10
N THR A 269 25.58 -17.92 24.46
CA THR A 269 26.40 -18.73 23.52
C THR A 269 25.71 -20.02 23.01
N LEU A 270 24.42 -20.24 23.24
CA LEU A 270 23.76 -21.52 22.92
C LEU A 270 22.54 -21.45 22.00
N SER A 271 22.26 -20.38 21.28
CA SER A 271 21.26 -20.46 20.19
C SER A 271 21.99 -20.54 18.86
N GLU A 272 22.15 -21.76 18.40
CA GLU A 272 22.71 -22.12 17.09
C GLU A 272 21.94 -21.49 15.94
N SER A 273 22.70 -20.98 14.96
CA SER A 273 22.41 -20.89 13.53
C SER A 273 22.07 -19.54 12.88
N ARG A 274 22.21 -18.39 13.53
CA ARG A 274 22.14 -17.10 12.80
C ARG A 274 23.54 -16.48 12.66
N SER A 275 23.92 -16.07 11.46
CA SER A 275 25.16 -15.35 11.24
C SER A 275 24.96 -13.89 11.71
N VAL A 276 25.50 -13.57 12.89
CA VAL A 276 25.60 -12.20 13.39
C VAL A 276 27.01 -11.72 13.07
N ASP A 277 27.11 -10.62 12.31
CA ASP A 277 28.43 -10.03 12.04
C ASP A 277 28.93 -9.23 13.27
N LYS A 278 30.22 -8.78 13.22
CA LYS A 278 30.84 -8.00 14.30
C LYS A 278 30.13 -6.65 14.58
N ARG A 279 29.24 -6.20 13.71
CA ARG A 279 28.44 -4.97 13.82
C ARG A 279 27.04 -5.21 14.36
N GLY A 280 26.69 -6.45 14.72
CA GLY A 280 25.38 -6.83 15.20
C GLY A 280 24.32 -6.98 14.07
N ILE A 281 24.75 -7.11 12.81
CA ILE A 281 23.84 -7.33 11.68
C ILE A 281 23.44 -8.79 11.66
N VAL A 282 22.14 -9.04 11.62
CA VAL A 282 21.56 -10.39 11.45
C VAL A 282 21.14 -10.53 10.00
N THR A 283 21.48 -11.67 9.37
CA THR A 283 21.17 -11.96 7.97
C THR A 283 20.29 -13.18 7.85
N ASP A 284 19.23 -13.09 7.06
CA ASP A 284 18.32 -14.18 6.68
C ASP A 284 18.27 -14.36 5.16
N LEU A 285 17.99 -15.59 4.72
CA LEU A 285 17.69 -15.88 3.32
C LEU A 285 16.19 -16.19 3.19
N VAL A 286 15.48 -15.37 2.41
CA VAL A 286 14.01 -15.45 2.29
C VAL A 286 13.62 -15.73 0.84
N PRO A 287 12.74 -16.74 0.55
CA PRO A 287 12.24 -16.94 -0.81
C PRO A 287 11.57 -15.67 -1.34
N ILE A 288 11.80 -15.31 -2.61
CA ILE A 288 11.35 -14.05 -3.20
C ILE A 288 9.84 -13.78 -2.96
N LYS A 289 8.99 -14.78 -3.12
CA LYS A 289 7.55 -14.60 -2.93
C LYS A 289 7.16 -14.38 -1.47
N ASP A 290 7.87 -15.01 -0.54
CA ASP A 290 7.70 -14.79 0.91
C ASP A 290 8.11 -13.36 1.28
N TYR A 291 9.22 -12.88 0.71
CA TYR A 291 9.69 -11.51 0.89
C TYR A 291 8.69 -10.47 0.37
N LEU A 292 8.25 -10.61 -0.87
CA LEU A 292 7.37 -9.64 -1.51
C LEU A 292 6.05 -9.44 -0.74
N PHE A 293 5.55 -10.47 -0.05
CA PHE A 293 4.30 -10.41 0.71
C PHE A 293 4.50 -10.58 2.22
N ARG A 294 5.69 -10.25 2.74
CA ARG A 294 6.08 -10.45 4.14
C ARG A 294 5.16 -9.74 5.14
N TYR A 295 4.55 -8.65 4.74
CA TYR A 295 3.66 -7.85 5.57
C TYR A 295 2.17 -8.22 5.47
N ASP A 296 1.77 -9.18 4.61
CA ASP A 296 0.35 -9.54 4.43
C ASP A 296 -0.27 -10.12 5.71
N ARG A 297 0.47 -11.03 6.36
CA ARG A 297 0.02 -11.63 7.61
C ARG A 297 0.15 -10.61 8.73
N ALA A 298 -0.94 -10.43 9.48
CA ALA A 298 -1.10 -9.40 10.49
C ALA A 298 -1.21 -7.97 9.96
N SER A 299 -1.20 -7.75 8.64
CA SER A 299 -1.18 -6.41 8.04
C SER A 299 -0.13 -5.53 8.73
N PHE A 300 1.15 -5.81 8.49
CA PHE A 300 2.31 -5.33 9.24
C PHE A 300 2.32 -5.88 10.67
N TRP A 301 1.83 -5.14 11.65
CA TRP A 301 1.74 -5.50 13.07
C TRP A 301 0.32 -5.34 13.63
N MET A 302 -0.67 -4.96 12.79
CA MET A 302 -2.03 -4.69 13.25
C MET A 302 -2.70 -5.88 13.93
N GLY A 303 -2.32 -7.09 13.55
CA GLY A 303 -2.77 -8.31 14.20
C GLY A 303 -2.37 -8.41 15.67
N VAL A 304 -1.25 -7.82 16.09
CA VAL A 304 -0.78 -7.82 17.49
C VAL A 304 -1.75 -7.04 18.38
N TYR A 305 -2.22 -5.87 17.94
CA TYR A 305 -3.17 -5.05 18.70
C TYR A 305 -4.56 -5.68 18.85
N SER A 306 -4.87 -6.70 18.05
CA SER A 306 -6.16 -7.40 18.14
C SER A 306 -6.18 -8.54 19.15
N GLN A 307 -5.05 -8.86 19.81
CA GLN A 307 -4.85 -10.05 20.61
C GLN A 307 -4.16 -9.72 21.95
N ASN A 308 -4.41 -10.56 22.95
CA ASN A 308 -3.62 -10.50 24.18
C ASN A 308 -2.22 -11.09 23.89
N PRO A 309 -1.13 -10.34 24.12
CA PRO A 309 0.24 -10.82 23.91
C PRO A 309 0.53 -12.16 24.55
N ASP A 310 0.01 -12.41 25.76
CA ASP A 310 0.27 -13.62 26.57
C ASP A 310 -0.31 -14.90 25.95
N THR A 311 -1.29 -14.79 25.06
CA THR A 311 -1.93 -15.95 24.42
C THR A 311 -1.42 -16.20 23.00
N PHE A 312 -0.50 -15.36 22.49
CA PHE A 312 -0.09 -15.37 21.11
C PHE A 312 1.12 -16.27 20.88
N ASN A 313 0.88 -17.51 20.48
CA ASN A 313 1.89 -18.53 20.18
C ASN A 313 1.71 -19.16 18.79
N GLY A 314 2.54 -20.15 18.43
CA GLY A 314 2.49 -20.81 17.11
C GLY A 314 1.14 -21.45 16.79
N LEU A 315 0.46 -22.02 17.81
CA LEU A 315 -0.85 -22.64 17.63
C LEU A 315 -1.94 -21.60 17.37
N THR A 316 -1.95 -20.51 18.12
CA THR A 316 -2.93 -19.42 17.92
C THR A 316 -2.69 -18.74 16.57
N ARG A 317 -1.44 -18.52 16.14
CA ARG A 317 -1.11 -18.03 14.80
C ARG A 317 -1.65 -18.94 13.70
N PHE A 318 -1.52 -20.26 13.88
CA PHE A 318 -2.04 -21.24 12.92
C PHE A 318 -3.57 -21.17 12.82
N LEU A 319 -4.27 -21.22 13.95
CA LEU A 319 -5.74 -21.19 14.00
C LEU A 319 -6.32 -19.87 13.45
N LEU A 320 -5.65 -18.75 13.71
CA LEU A 320 -6.11 -17.43 13.31
C LEU A 320 -5.64 -17.02 11.88
N ASN A 321 -4.80 -17.84 11.24
CA ASN A 321 -4.25 -17.51 9.92
C ASN A 321 -5.27 -17.06 8.87
N PRO A 322 -6.50 -17.61 8.76
CA PRO A 322 -7.50 -17.11 7.83
C PRO A 322 -7.97 -15.67 8.11
N ILE A 323 -7.94 -15.27 9.40
CA ILE A 323 -8.47 -13.99 9.88
C ILE A 323 -7.41 -12.89 9.78
N VAL A 324 -6.14 -13.23 10.01
CA VAL A 324 -5.04 -12.26 10.09
C VAL A 324 -4.45 -11.86 8.73
N LYS A 325 -4.94 -12.43 7.63
CA LYS A 325 -4.55 -12.00 6.28
C LYS A 325 -5.11 -10.62 5.96
N GLY A 326 -4.32 -9.77 5.31
CA GLY A 326 -4.68 -8.41 4.98
C GLY A 326 -6.07 -8.27 4.35
N LYS A 327 -6.42 -9.15 3.40
CA LYS A 327 -7.76 -9.15 2.76
C LYS A 327 -8.90 -9.30 3.78
N CYS A 328 -8.76 -10.17 4.77
CA CYS A 328 -9.80 -10.38 5.80
C CYS A 328 -9.84 -9.21 6.78
N LEU A 329 -8.68 -8.68 7.18
CA LEU A 329 -8.60 -7.53 8.06
C LEU A 329 -9.25 -6.29 7.43
N PHE A 330 -8.92 -5.95 6.18
CA PHE A 330 -9.56 -4.82 5.48
C PHE A 330 -11.07 -5.00 5.33
N ALA A 331 -11.54 -6.20 4.93
CA ALA A 331 -12.98 -6.48 4.86
C ALA A 331 -13.65 -6.34 6.24
N SER A 332 -12.99 -6.78 7.32
CA SER A 332 -13.50 -6.65 8.69
C SER A 332 -13.59 -5.19 9.12
N ILE A 333 -12.61 -4.35 8.77
CA ILE A 333 -12.63 -2.90 9.03
C ILE A 333 -13.87 -2.27 8.39
N HIS A 334 -14.13 -2.57 7.10
CA HIS A 334 -15.32 -2.06 6.41
C HIS A 334 -16.64 -2.53 7.00
N HIS A 335 -16.71 -3.80 7.44
CA HIS A 335 -17.92 -4.34 8.07
C HIS A 335 -18.14 -3.83 9.49
N SER A 336 -17.07 -3.55 10.24
CA SER A 336 -17.14 -3.11 11.64
C SER A 336 -17.11 -1.60 11.82
N ARG A 337 -16.67 -0.85 10.79
CA ARG A 337 -16.38 0.58 10.90
C ARG A 337 -15.35 0.90 11.99
N GLN A 338 -14.47 -0.05 12.31
CA GLN A 338 -13.51 0.05 13.43
C GLN A 338 -12.25 0.87 13.13
N ASN A 339 -12.17 1.51 11.97
CA ASN A 339 -11.12 2.48 11.64
C ASN A 339 -11.00 3.67 12.63
N ARG A 340 -11.92 3.77 13.60
CA ARG A 340 -11.96 4.86 14.59
C ARG A 340 -11.13 4.65 15.85
N LYS A 341 -10.60 3.45 16.06
CA LYS A 341 -9.74 3.13 17.23
C LYS A 341 -8.27 3.00 16.84
N MET A 342 -8.00 3.00 15.55
CA MET A 342 -6.69 2.78 14.97
C MET A 342 -6.43 3.85 13.93
N PHE A 343 -5.27 4.44 13.97
CA PHE A 343 -4.80 5.32 12.92
C PHE A 343 -4.33 4.49 11.74
N PHE A 344 -4.68 4.91 10.53
CA PHE A 344 -4.24 4.33 9.26
C PHE A 344 -3.83 5.47 8.35
N GLN A 345 -2.64 6.00 8.57
CA GLN A 345 -2.13 7.15 7.85
C GLN A 345 -0.77 6.82 7.24
N ASP A 346 -0.62 7.08 5.95
CA ASP A 346 0.66 7.07 5.26
C ASP A 346 0.98 8.49 4.82
N ILE A 347 2.18 8.95 5.18
CA ILE A 347 2.61 10.33 5.02
C ILE A 347 3.93 10.32 4.30
N THR A 348 4.03 11.03 3.19
CA THR A 348 5.30 11.19 2.47
C THR A 348 5.87 12.56 2.79
N LEU A 349 7.10 12.58 3.31
CA LEU A 349 7.81 13.77 3.79
C LEU A 349 9.13 13.95 3.03
N PRO A 350 9.63 15.18 2.89
CA PRO A 350 11.04 15.41 2.55
C PRO A 350 11.95 14.73 3.59
N GLY A 351 13.02 14.06 3.12
CA GLY A 351 13.88 13.25 4.01
C GLY A 351 14.43 14.01 5.23
N ASN A 352 14.73 15.30 5.08
CA ASN A 352 15.26 16.15 6.15
C ASN A 352 14.23 16.54 7.23
N THR A 353 12.93 16.33 7.02
CA THR A 353 11.89 16.67 8.00
C THR A 353 11.32 15.46 8.73
N VAL A 354 11.70 14.24 8.33
CA VAL A 354 11.16 12.98 8.88
C VAL A 354 11.49 12.82 10.37
N ALA A 355 12.71 13.15 10.80
CA ALA A 355 13.09 13.04 12.22
C ALA A 355 12.19 13.93 13.09
N ALA A 356 11.99 15.19 12.69
CA ALA A 356 11.09 16.11 13.40
C ALA A 356 9.63 15.59 13.43
N PHE A 357 9.18 14.94 12.36
CA PHE A 357 7.86 14.32 12.34
C PHE A 357 7.76 13.13 13.30
N LEU A 358 8.78 12.26 13.37
CA LEU A 358 8.81 11.13 14.30
C LEU A 358 8.86 11.59 15.77
N ASP A 359 9.61 12.65 16.07
CA ASP A 359 9.60 13.29 17.39
C ASP A 359 8.20 13.83 17.73
N TRP A 360 7.54 14.46 16.75
CA TRP A 360 6.18 14.95 16.93
C TRP A 360 5.19 13.80 17.19
N VAL A 361 5.26 12.69 16.42
CA VAL A 361 4.43 11.49 16.62
C VAL A 361 4.67 10.90 18.02
N ASN A 362 5.94 10.80 18.43
CA ASN A 362 6.30 10.30 19.76
C ASN A 362 5.67 11.13 20.87
N ASN A 363 5.75 12.47 20.77
CA ASN A 363 5.33 13.37 21.84
C ASN A 363 3.81 13.61 21.89
N ASN A 364 3.08 13.40 20.79
CA ASN A 364 1.66 13.72 20.71
C ASN A 364 0.75 12.49 20.61
N LEU A 365 1.23 11.39 20.03
CA LEU A 365 0.41 10.22 19.73
C LEU A 365 0.96 8.92 20.32
N GLY A 366 2.28 8.75 20.36
CA GLY A 366 2.93 7.53 20.83
C GLY A 366 2.60 6.31 19.98
N ILE A 367 2.36 6.48 18.67
CA ILE A 367 2.01 5.37 17.78
C ILE A 367 3.30 4.66 17.35
N TYR A 368 3.46 3.42 17.77
CA TYR A 368 4.53 2.51 17.36
C TYR A 368 3.99 1.10 17.20
N PRO A 369 4.62 0.23 16.35
CA PRO A 369 5.73 0.54 15.44
C PRO A 369 5.35 1.52 14.34
N VAL A 370 6.38 2.11 13.68
CA VAL A 370 6.25 2.98 12.51
C VAL A 370 7.08 2.38 11.37
N TRP A 371 6.49 2.20 10.20
CA TRP A 371 7.23 1.81 9.01
C TRP A 371 7.75 3.03 8.26
N ILE A 372 8.98 2.96 7.80
CA ILE A 372 9.67 4.03 7.08
C ILE A 372 10.18 3.46 5.76
N CYS A 373 9.83 4.11 4.66
CA CYS A 373 10.20 3.66 3.32
C CYS A 373 10.71 4.82 2.46
N PRO A 374 11.94 4.75 1.94
CA PRO A 374 12.46 5.77 1.06
C PRO A 374 11.84 5.66 -0.33
N VAL A 375 11.49 6.78 -0.92
CA VAL A 375 10.82 6.86 -2.22
C VAL A 375 11.54 7.86 -3.11
N ARG A 376 12.01 7.40 -4.25
CA ARG A 376 12.65 8.27 -5.23
C ARG A 376 11.62 9.19 -5.88
N VAL A 377 11.90 10.48 -5.86
CA VAL A 377 11.14 11.45 -6.63
C VAL A 377 11.63 11.38 -8.08
N ILE A 378 10.78 10.87 -8.96
CA ILE A 378 11.03 10.90 -10.40
C ILE A 378 10.35 12.14 -10.94
N PRO A 379 11.11 13.17 -11.38
CA PRO A 379 10.54 14.42 -11.89
C PRO A 379 9.60 14.14 -13.06
N ASP A 380 8.46 14.80 -13.05
CA ASP A 380 7.60 14.93 -14.20
C ASP A 380 7.54 16.41 -14.63
N SER A 381 6.84 16.72 -15.72
CA SER A 381 6.74 18.08 -16.26
C SER A 381 6.19 19.12 -15.26
N ARG A 382 5.56 18.68 -14.17
CA ARG A 382 4.87 19.50 -13.16
C ARG A 382 5.65 19.68 -11.86
N ASN A 383 6.58 18.75 -11.55
CA ASN A 383 7.27 18.69 -10.25
C ASN A 383 8.77 18.95 -10.32
N ARG A 384 9.23 19.80 -11.27
CA ARG A 384 10.66 20.10 -11.43
C ARG A 384 11.30 20.79 -10.21
N GLU A 385 10.51 21.51 -9.42
CA GLU A 385 11.02 22.32 -8.29
C GLU A 385 11.04 21.60 -6.93
N ARG A 386 10.34 20.47 -6.76
CA ARG A 386 10.31 19.70 -5.51
C ARG A 386 11.43 18.67 -5.39
N CYS A 387 12.58 18.94 -5.99
CA CYS A 387 13.70 17.99 -6.07
C CYS A 387 14.50 17.90 -4.77
N HIS A 388 13.94 17.31 -3.73
CA HIS A 388 14.74 16.43 -2.87
C HIS A 388 14.78 15.07 -3.58
N ASN A 389 15.96 14.53 -3.88
CA ASN A 389 16.09 13.30 -4.67
C ASN A 389 15.36 12.08 -4.06
N ILE A 390 15.10 12.11 -2.75
CA ILE A 390 14.41 11.05 -2.00
C ILE A 390 13.46 11.68 -0.99
N ASN A 391 12.19 11.32 -1.10
CA ASN A 391 11.20 11.48 -0.05
C ASN A 391 11.15 10.20 0.81
N VAL A 392 10.56 10.30 1.98
CA VAL A 392 10.38 9.15 2.88
C VAL A 392 8.91 9.02 3.22
N ASN A 393 8.34 7.84 2.98
CA ASN A 393 7.02 7.51 3.46
C ASN A 393 7.09 7.02 4.91
N VAL A 394 6.24 7.57 5.74
CA VAL A 394 6.07 7.22 7.16
C VAL A 394 4.66 6.66 7.34
N ARG A 395 4.54 5.39 7.71
CA ARG A 395 3.27 4.71 7.93
C ARG A 395 2.94 4.64 9.40
N LEU A 396 1.88 5.33 9.78
CA LEU A 396 1.32 5.33 11.14
C LEU A 396 0.11 4.39 11.18
N TRP A 397 0.34 3.14 11.61
CA TRP A 397 -0.71 2.13 11.74
C TRP A 397 -0.72 1.59 13.17
N GLY A 398 -1.69 2.02 13.97
CA GLY A 398 -1.79 1.61 15.36
C GLY A 398 -2.73 2.47 16.19
N PRO A 399 -2.93 2.10 17.45
CA PRO A 399 -3.63 2.91 18.41
C PRO A 399 -2.73 4.03 18.91
N LYS A 400 -3.34 5.15 19.31
CA LYS A 400 -2.69 6.17 20.13
C LYS A 400 -2.39 5.60 21.52
N THR A 401 -1.20 5.83 22.04
CA THR A 401 -0.79 5.38 23.39
C THR A 401 -0.66 6.55 24.37
N ILE A 402 -0.48 7.78 23.88
CA ILE A 402 -0.50 8.99 24.71
C ILE A 402 -1.94 9.47 24.84
N HIS A 403 -2.44 9.50 26.07
CA HIS A 403 -3.80 9.90 26.39
C HIS A 403 -3.80 11.16 27.23
N GLY A 404 -4.69 12.09 26.94
CA GLY A 404 -4.95 13.23 27.79
C GLY A 404 -5.80 12.84 29.02
N PRO A 405 -5.96 13.76 29.99
CA PRO A 405 -6.71 13.48 31.23
C PRO A 405 -8.16 13.04 30.97
N ASP A 406 -8.76 13.47 29.87
CA ASP A 406 -10.15 13.16 29.49
C ASP A 406 -10.26 11.94 28.54
N ASP A 407 -9.15 11.31 28.19
CA ASP A 407 -9.14 10.17 27.28
C ASP A 407 -9.47 8.88 28.04
N VAL A 408 -10.59 8.26 27.74
CA VAL A 408 -10.95 6.93 28.24
C VAL A 408 -10.62 5.90 27.16
N PRO A 409 -9.51 5.14 27.30
CA PRO A 409 -9.12 4.16 26.30
C PRO A 409 -10.21 3.11 26.06
N GLY A 410 -10.43 2.77 24.78
CA GLY A 410 -11.30 1.67 24.40
C GLY A 410 -12.81 1.96 24.40
N ARG A 411 -13.28 3.05 24.94
CA ARG A 411 -14.70 3.43 24.93
C ARG A 411 -15.10 3.97 23.55
N ASP A 412 -16.14 3.42 22.95
CA ASP A 412 -16.77 3.96 21.74
C ASP A 412 -17.88 4.93 22.16
N SER A 413 -17.66 6.22 21.91
CA SER A 413 -18.61 7.27 22.21
C SER A 413 -18.47 8.43 21.23
N PRO A 414 -19.46 9.32 21.11
CA PRO A 414 -19.36 10.54 20.28
C PRO A 414 -18.12 11.38 20.62
N GLU A 415 -17.82 11.56 21.90
CA GLU A 415 -16.69 12.36 22.38
C GLU A 415 -15.33 11.72 22.00
N ALA A 416 -15.24 10.38 22.12
CA ALA A 416 -14.06 9.64 21.70
C ALA A 416 -13.86 9.75 20.17
N PHE A 417 -14.94 9.79 19.42
CA PHE A 417 -14.90 9.98 17.99
C PHE A 417 -14.45 11.39 17.58
N GLU A 418 -14.94 12.42 18.25
CA GLU A 418 -14.50 13.81 18.04
C GLU A 418 -13.01 13.97 18.35
N ARG A 419 -12.52 13.37 19.44
CA ARG A 419 -11.09 13.34 19.75
C ARG A 419 -10.28 12.67 18.66
N PHE A 420 -10.73 11.50 18.17
CA PHE A 420 -10.07 10.79 17.07
C PHE A 420 -9.96 11.64 15.79
N ILE A 421 -11.03 12.40 15.45
CA ILE A 421 -11.00 13.34 14.32
C ILE A 421 -9.97 14.44 14.56
N ARG A 422 -9.97 15.04 15.77
CA ARG A 422 -9.02 16.09 16.15
C ARG A 422 -7.58 15.61 16.03
N ASP A 423 -7.26 14.41 16.54
CA ASP A 423 -5.93 13.84 16.46
C ASP A 423 -5.50 13.59 14.99
N ASN A 424 -6.42 13.13 14.11
CA ASN A 424 -6.14 13.01 12.69
C ASN A 424 -5.89 14.37 12.01
N LYS A 425 -6.65 15.40 12.36
CA LYS A 425 -6.41 16.77 11.87
C LYS A 425 -5.04 17.31 12.35
N MET A 426 -4.62 16.97 13.56
CA MET A 426 -3.28 17.31 14.03
C MET A 426 -2.18 16.63 13.20
N ILE A 427 -2.36 15.35 12.82
CA ILE A 427 -1.44 14.65 11.90
C ILE A 427 -1.39 15.38 10.54
N GLU A 428 -2.55 15.73 10.00
CA GLU A 428 -2.67 16.43 8.72
C GLU A 428 -2.00 17.82 8.76
N GLN A 429 -2.12 18.53 9.89
CA GLN A 429 -1.45 19.81 10.08
C GLN A 429 0.07 19.65 10.18
N ALA A 430 0.56 18.76 11.05
CA ALA A 430 1.98 18.49 11.20
C ALA A 430 2.62 18.04 9.88
N THR A 431 1.89 17.28 9.08
CA THR A 431 2.33 16.87 7.73
C THR A 431 2.54 18.08 6.82
N ARG A 432 1.60 19.01 6.79
CA ARG A 432 1.70 20.24 5.98
C ARG A 432 2.84 21.14 6.44
N ASP A 433 2.96 21.35 7.75
CA ASP A 433 3.98 22.22 8.35
C ASP A 433 5.40 21.74 8.04
N LEU A 434 5.57 20.44 7.86
CA LEU A 434 6.83 19.79 7.49
C LEU A 434 6.99 19.55 5.97
N GLY A 435 6.13 20.14 5.15
CA GLY A 435 6.20 20.05 3.69
C GLY A 435 5.82 18.69 3.11
N GLY A 436 5.15 17.86 3.89
CA GLY A 436 4.72 16.52 3.49
C GLY A 436 3.36 16.48 2.80
N ILE A 437 3.04 15.30 2.27
CA ILE A 437 1.77 14.99 1.62
C ILE A 437 1.25 13.66 2.18
N LYS A 438 -0.04 13.61 2.49
CA LYS A 438 -0.71 12.41 2.94
C LYS A 438 -1.13 11.54 1.75
N VAL A 439 -0.94 10.22 1.85
CA VAL A 439 -1.47 9.25 0.89
C VAL A 439 -2.95 9.02 1.16
N VAL A 440 -3.79 9.26 0.16
CA VAL A 440 -5.24 9.39 0.33
C VAL A 440 -6.04 8.07 0.29
N TYR A 441 -5.46 6.94 0.64
CA TYR A 441 -6.23 5.71 0.83
C TYR A 441 -6.91 5.63 2.21
N GLY A 442 -6.37 6.33 3.21
CA GLY A 442 -6.93 6.47 4.55
C GLY A 442 -8.03 7.52 4.63
N ASP A 443 -8.59 7.68 5.83
CA ASP A 443 -9.57 8.73 6.10
C ASP A 443 -8.94 10.11 5.94
N ASN A 444 -9.72 11.05 5.43
CA ASN A 444 -9.32 12.41 5.11
C ASN A 444 -10.26 13.41 5.80
N TYR A 445 -9.71 14.29 6.60
CA TYR A 445 -10.44 15.24 7.43
C TYR A 445 -10.23 16.70 7.03
N TYR A 446 -9.55 16.95 5.90
CA TYR A 446 -9.41 18.29 5.32
C TYR A 446 -10.77 18.90 5.00
N THR A 447 -10.87 20.21 5.07
CA THR A 447 -11.92 20.96 4.36
C THR A 447 -11.65 20.89 2.85
N GLU A 448 -12.64 21.24 2.02
CA GLU A 448 -12.44 21.27 0.57
C GLU A 448 -11.35 22.28 0.17
N GLU A 449 -11.32 23.42 0.82
CA GLU A 449 -10.32 24.46 0.60
C GLU A 449 -8.91 23.99 0.96
N GLU A 450 -8.73 23.33 2.12
CA GLU A 450 -7.45 22.74 2.54
C GLU A 450 -6.99 21.66 1.56
N PHE A 451 -7.90 20.82 1.10
CA PHE A 451 -7.62 19.75 0.14
C PHE A 451 -7.07 20.32 -1.18
N TRP A 452 -7.77 21.33 -1.74
CA TRP A 452 -7.36 21.90 -3.01
C TRP A 452 -6.17 22.87 -2.93
N ARG A 453 -5.75 23.29 -1.73
CA ARG A 453 -4.43 23.94 -1.53
C ARG A 453 -3.26 22.97 -1.67
N ILE A 454 -3.50 21.67 -1.39
CA ILE A 454 -2.48 20.61 -1.47
C ILE A 454 -2.38 20.08 -2.91
N TYR A 455 -3.51 19.93 -3.58
CA TYR A 455 -3.63 19.37 -4.92
C TYR A 455 -4.00 20.46 -5.94
N ASP A 456 -3.40 20.39 -7.11
CA ASP A 456 -3.62 21.34 -8.21
C ASP A 456 -5.03 21.17 -8.80
N LYS A 457 -5.98 21.98 -8.29
CA LYS A 457 -7.38 21.94 -8.69
C LYS A 457 -7.57 22.34 -10.14
N GLU A 458 -6.90 23.42 -10.59
CA GLU A 458 -7.04 23.97 -11.94
C GLU A 458 -6.62 22.92 -12.97
N PHE A 459 -5.43 22.35 -12.82
CA PHE A 459 -4.96 21.27 -13.68
C PHE A 459 -5.90 20.06 -13.66
N TYR A 460 -6.43 19.70 -12.50
CA TYR A 460 -7.33 18.54 -12.38
C TYR A 460 -8.69 18.81 -13.08
N ASP A 461 -9.25 19.99 -12.91
CA ASP A 461 -10.51 20.38 -13.57
C ASP A 461 -10.34 20.48 -15.09
N ASP A 462 -9.25 21.05 -15.59
CA ASP A 462 -8.90 21.08 -17.02
C ASP A 462 -8.83 19.68 -17.63
N LEU A 463 -8.21 18.73 -16.90
CA LEU A 463 -8.18 17.34 -17.34
C LEU A 463 -9.59 16.71 -17.38
N ARG A 464 -10.43 16.99 -16.39
CA ARG A 464 -11.80 16.48 -16.35
C ARG A 464 -12.62 16.99 -17.54
N ASP A 465 -12.49 18.23 -17.84
CA ASP A 465 -13.19 18.87 -18.98
C ASP A 465 -12.66 18.33 -20.31
N LYS A 466 -11.35 18.36 -20.51
CA LYS A 466 -10.71 17.85 -21.72
C LYS A 466 -11.05 16.39 -22.01
N TRP A 467 -11.06 15.55 -20.98
CA TRP A 467 -11.22 14.10 -21.11
C TRP A 467 -12.64 13.61 -20.79
N GLY A 468 -13.61 14.52 -20.68
CA GLY A 468 -15.03 14.17 -20.55
C GLY A 468 -15.36 13.38 -19.28
N ALA A 469 -14.74 13.75 -18.14
CA ALA A 469 -14.91 13.04 -16.87
C ALA A 469 -16.12 13.51 -16.04
N ALA A 470 -17.02 14.32 -16.58
CA ALA A 470 -18.17 14.87 -15.85
C ALA A 470 -19.11 13.81 -15.24
N GLY A 471 -19.25 12.65 -15.89
CA GLY A 471 -20.02 11.51 -15.40
C GLY A 471 -19.40 10.77 -14.21
N LEU A 472 -18.13 11.04 -13.90
CA LEU A 472 -17.41 10.46 -12.75
C LEU A 472 -17.45 11.44 -11.56
N PRO A 473 -17.45 10.95 -10.30
CA PRO A 473 -17.30 11.85 -9.15
C PRO A 473 -15.98 12.60 -9.22
N SER A 474 -15.91 13.80 -8.66
CA SER A 474 -14.63 14.50 -8.49
C SER A 474 -13.74 13.78 -7.47
N LEU A 475 -12.48 14.15 -7.41
CA LEU A 475 -11.56 13.62 -6.41
C LEU A 475 -12.04 13.99 -5.00
N TRP A 476 -12.54 15.21 -4.81
CA TRP A 476 -13.14 15.64 -3.55
C TRP A 476 -14.41 14.86 -3.20
N ASP A 477 -15.37 14.67 -4.14
CA ASP A 477 -16.58 13.85 -3.90
C ASP A 477 -16.25 12.42 -3.45
N LYS A 478 -15.10 11.92 -3.86
CA LYS A 478 -14.67 10.57 -3.57
C LYS A 478 -13.84 10.44 -2.29
N LEU A 479 -13.03 11.43 -1.97
CA LEU A 479 -12.03 11.38 -0.90
C LEU A 479 -12.40 12.27 0.28
N GLY A 480 -13.15 13.34 0.07
CA GLY A 480 -13.53 14.30 1.11
C GLY A 480 -14.46 13.65 2.16
N ASN A 481 -14.22 13.97 3.41
CA ASN A 481 -15.08 13.62 4.53
C ASN A 481 -15.01 14.74 5.59
N PRO A 482 -15.43 15.96 5.25
CA PRO A 482 -15.23 17.14 6.12
C PRO A 482 -16.03 17.07 7.41
N ASN A 483 -17.20 16.39 7.41
CA ASN A 483 -18.11 16.28 8.53
C ASN A 483 -18.47 14.82 8.81
N PRO A 484 -17.51 14.02 9.30
CA PRO A 484 -17.77 12.63 9.61
C PRO A 484 -18.75 12.54 10.79
N THR A 485 -19.79 11.72 10.63
CA THR A 485 -20.81 11.53 11.67
C THR A 485 -20.51 10.28 12.49
N TYR A 486 -20.68 10.40 13.82
CA TYR A 486 -20.63 9.24 14.70
C TYR A 486 -21.75 8.26 14.34
N LYS A 487 -21.39 6.97 14.29
CA LYS A 487 -22.35 5.86 14.18
C LYS A 487 -21.84 4.73 15.05
N GLU A 488 -22.69 4.15 15.87
CA GLU A 488 -22.35 3.00 16.70
C GLU A 488 -21.70 1.88 15.90
N GLN A 489 -20.68 1.26 16.47
CA GLN A 489 -19.90 0.23 15.78
C GLN A 489 -20.56 -1.14 15.93
N PRO A 490 -20.70 -1.90 14.81
CA PRO A 490 -21.12 -3.30 14.87
C PRO A 490 -20.09 -4.16 15.63
N SER A 491 -20.57 -5.24 16.23
CA SER A 491 -19.72 -6.22 16.92
C SER A 491 -18.57 -6.73 16.02
N ARG A 492 -17.36 -6.79 16.57
CA ARG A 492 -16.16 -7.33 15.89
C ARG A 492 -16.38 -8.73 15.34
N SER A 493 -16.97 -9.62 16.13
CA SER A 493 -17.22 -11.02 15.73
C SER A 493 -18.12 -11.11 14.52
N LYS A 494 -19.20 -10.30 14.48
CA LYS A 494 -20.09 -10.21 13.32
C LYS A 494 -19.39 -9.69 12.07
N ALA A 495 -18.49 -8.72 12.21
CA ALA A 495 -17.72 -8.16 11.10
C ALA A 495 -16.73 -9.18 10.52
N ILE A 496 -15.99 -9.88 11.37
CA ILE A 496 -15.08 -10.97 10.97
C ILE A 496 -15.86 -12.08 10.26
N MET A 497 -17.00 -12.51 10.81
CA MET A 497 -17.86 -13.52 10.18
C MET A 497 -18.29 -13.09 8.76
N LYS A 498 -18.73 -11.83 8.59
CA LYS A 498 -19.10 -11.29 7.27
C LYS A 498 -17.91 -11.27 6.30
N ALA A 499 -16.72 -10.93 6.78
CA ALA A 499 -15.48 -10.94 5.99
C ALA A 499 -15.10 -12.36 5.54
N LEU A 500 -15.18 -13.35 6.44
CA LEU A 500 -14.93 -14.76 6.13
C LEU A 500 -15.94 -15.31 5.11
N LEU A 501 -17.22 -14.93 5.24
CA LEU A 501 -18.27 -15.28 4.30
C LEU A 501 -18.18 -14.50 2.97
N LYS A 502 -17.15 -13.67 2.78
CA LYS A 502 -16.91 -12.85 1.58
C LYS A 502 -18.12 -12.01 1.17
N ARG A 503 -18.91 -11.52 2.15
CA ARG A 503 -20.05 -10.65 1.88
C ARG A 503 -19.56 -9.33 1.30
N ASP A 504 -20.27 -8.85 0.30
CA ASP A 504 -19.98 -7.56 -0.31
C ASP A 504 -20.21 -6.43 0.71
N TYR A 505 -19.23 -5.53 0.81
CA TYR A 505 -19.25 -4.37 1.70
C TYR A 505 -19.22 -3.03 0.92
N LEU A 506 -19.13 -3.10 -0.40
CA LEU A 506 -19.06 -1.93 -1.28
C LEU A 506 -20.41 -1.54 -1.88
N LEU A 507 -21.36 -2.48 -1.98
CA LEU A 507 -22.70 -2.20 -2.48
C LEU A 507 -23.68 -1.97 -1.32
N LYS A 508 -24.42 -0.88 -1.38
CA LYS A 508 -25.62 -0.71 -0.58
C LYS A 508 -26.69 -1.66 -1.14
N LYS A 509 -27.25 -2.47 -0.26
CA LYS A 509 -28.45 -3.27 -0.56
C LYS A 509 -29.66 -2.40 -0.38
#